data_7728440a64f5570ed81e8db9e288fdf7
#
_entry.id   7728440a64f5570ed81e8db9e288fdf7
#
_cell.length_a   1.000
_cell.length_b   1.000
_cell.length_c   1.000
_cell.angle_alpha   90.00
_cell.angle_beta   90.00
_cell.angle_gamma   90.00
#
_symmetry.space_group_name_H-M   'P 1'
#
loop_
_entity.id
_entity.type
_entity.pdbx_description
1 polymer ?
#
loop_
_entity_poly.entity_id
_entity_poly.type
_entity_poly.pdbx_seq_one_letter_code
_entity_poly.pdbx_strand_id
1 'polypeptide(L)'
;MAFKRLKWKGFREATAILFVAGCLAFGFNAVREHSLPLPGNTKAVDLSPGAVNEPGGSNAIGDISIEEAVRLFEEGAVLFVDARSEADYRAGHIKGAVNIPDLDFENHIGSFLEKTAAETVLITYCEGDSCTLSKSLAEKLSLTGFENVFHLKNGWGQWKERGLPIARGQA
;
A
#
# COMPACT_ATOMS: atom_id res chain seq x y z
N MET A 1 -1.98 4.91 -61.08
CA MET A 1 -1.85 5.94 -60.00
C MET A 1 -2.96 5.90 -58.92
N ALA A 2 -3.76 4.85 -58.84
CA ALA A 2 -4.90 4.75 -57.89
C ALA A 2 -4.54 4.16 -56.50
N PHE A 3 -3.43 3.45 -56.37
CA PHE A 3 -3.09 2.70 -55.15
C PHE A 3 -2.59 3.58 -53.98
N LYS A 4 -2.11 4.79 -54.23
CA LYS A 4 -1.58 5.72 -53.21
C LYS A 4 -2.68 6.46 -52.42
N ARG A 5 -3.87 6.66 -53.00
CA ARG A 5 -4.96 7.42 -52.38
C ARG A 5 -5.74 6.58 -51.35
N LEU A 6 -5.80 5.26 -51.51
CA LEU A 6 -6.53 4.37 -50.64
C LEU A 6 -5.88 4.21 -49.26
N LYS A 7 -4.53 4.19 -49.22
CA LYS A 7 -3.78 4.08 -47.95
C LYS A 7 -3.88 5.32 -47.06
N TRP A 8 -4.07 6.49 -47.63
CA TRP A 8 -4.16 7.77 -46.87
C TRP A 8 -5.52 7.95 -46.20
N LYS A 9 -6.61 7.51 -46.83
CA LYS A 9 -7.94 7.58 -46.19
C LYS A 9 -8.02 6.69 -44.94
N GLY A 10 -7.58 5.46 -45.02
CA GLY A 10 -7.56 4.54 -43.85
C GLY A 10 -6.66 5.04 -42.71
N PHE A 11 -5.54 5.68 -43.04
CA PHE A 11 -4.65 6.24 -42.00
C PHE A 11 -5.30 7.44 -41.28
N ARG A 12 -5.99 8.31 -41.99
CA ARG A 12 -6.70 9.45 -41.36
C ARG A 12 -7.89 9.01 -40.52
N GLU A 13 -8.62 7.98 -40.94
CA GLU A 13 -9.72 7.40 -40.16
C GLU A 13 -9.22 6.69 -38.89
N ALA A 14 -8.11 5.94 -39.00
CA ALA A 14 -7.48 5.31 -37.83
C ALA A 14 -6.97 6.31 -36.81
N THR A 15 -6.34 7.41 -37.26
CA THR A 15 -5.87 8.48 -36.35
C THR A 15 -7.01 9.23 -35.70
N ALA A 16 -8.14 9.44 -36.41
CA ALA A 16 -9.32 10.09 -35.85
C ALA A 16 -9.97 9.22 -34.76
N ILE A 17 -10.06 7.91 -34.97
CA ILE A 17 -10.62 6.96 -33.97
C ILE A 17 -9.75 6.93 -32.71
N LEU A 18 -8.43 6.88 -32.86
CA LEU A 18 -7.49 6.90 -31.71
C LEU A 18 -7.60 8.21 -30.93
N PHE A 19 -7.75 9.33 -31.62
CA PHE A 19 -7.91 10.64 -30.96
C PHE A 19 -9.22 10.73 -30.19
N VAL A 20 -10.34 10.28 -30.75
CA VAL A 20 -11.65 10.26 -30.09
C VAL A 20 -11.62 9.31 -28.88
N ALA A 21 -11.04 8.11 -29.02
CA ALA A 21 -10.89 7.18 -27.92
C ALA A 21 -10.03 7.73 -26.77
N GLY A 22 -8.95 8.43 -27.11
CA GLY A 22 -8.10 9.13 -26.13
C GLY A 22 -8.83 10.23 -25.38
N CYS A 23 -9.60 11.05 -26.08
CA CYS A 23 -10.41 12.12 -25.47
C CYS A 23 -11.51 11.56 -24.56
N LEU A 24 -12.17 10.48 -24.96
CA LEU A 24 -13.19 9.82 -24.14
C LEU A 24 -12.59 9.18 -22.89
N ALA A 25 -11.44 8.51 -23.01
CA ALA A 25 -10.73 7.94 -21.86
C ALA A 25 -10.26 9.01 -20.88
N PHE A 26 -9.74 10.13 -21.39
CA PHE A 26 -9.31 11.24 -20.56
C PHE A 26 -10.49 11.95 -19.88
N GLY A 27 -11.59 12.19 -20.61
CA GLY A 27 -12.81 12.80 -20.08
C GLY A 27 -13.46 11.91 -19.01
N PHE A 28 -13.51 10.60 -19.24
CA PHE A 28 -14.05 9.65 -18.27
C PHE A 28 -13.22 9.58 -16.99
N ASN A 29 -11.87 9.65 -17.12
CA ASN A 29 -10.98 9.67 -15.97
C ASN A 29 -11.09 10.98 -15.14
N ALA A 30 -11.41 12.10 -15.78
CA ALA A 30 -11.56 13.39 -15.11
C ALA A 30 -12.87 13.53 -14.29
N VAL A 31 -13.89 12.72 -14.62
CA VAL A 31 -15.22 12.74 -13.95
C VAL A 31 -15.32 11.67 -12.84
N ARG A 32 -14.36 10.77 -12.79
CA ARG A 32 -14.35 9.69 -11.80
C ARG A 32 -13.87 10.22 -10.45
N GLU A 33 -14.61 9.97 -9.37
CA GLU A 33 -14.23 10.37 -8.00
C GLU A 33 -12.89 9.77 -7.52
N HIS A 34 -12.42 8.71 -8.19
CA HIS A 34 -11.08 8.13 -8.04
C HIS A 34 -10.40 8.11 -9.41
N SER A 35 -9.72 9.19 -9.78
CA SER A 35 -8.95 9.26 -11.01
C SER A 35 -7.72 8.34 -10.92
N LEU A 36 -7.49 7.54 -11.99
CA LEU A 36 -6.27 6.77 -12.11
C LEU A 36 -5.08 7.75 -12.26
N PRO A 37 -3.97 7.54 -11.55
CA PRO A 37 -2.79 8.37 -11.71
C PRO A 37 -2.23 8.22 -13.13
N LEU A 38 -2.12 9.35 -13.85
CA LEU A 38 -1.46 9.37 -15.16
C LEU A 38 0.05 9.25 -14.95
N PRO A 39 0.77 8.47 -15.78
CA PRO A 39 2.22 8.41 -15.72
C PRO A 39 2.80 9.82 -15.98
N GLY A 40 3.38 10.42 -14.95
CA GLY A 40 3.96 11.78 -14.99
C GLY A 40 3.51 12.72 -13.88
N ASN A 41 2.48 12.37 -13.09
CA ASN A 41 2.07 13.18 -11.94
C ASN A 41 2.08 12.36 -10.64
N THR A 42 3.07 11.51 -10.49
CA THR A 42 3.46 11.07 -9.15
C THR A 42 4.05 12.32 -8.50
N LYS A 43 3.31 12.99 -7.62
CA LYS A 43 3.97 13.69 -6.51
C LYS A 43 4.86 12.62 -5.90
N ALA A 44 6.16 12.72 -6.18
CA ALA A 44 7.14 11.98 -5.42
C ALA A 44 6.74 12.21 -3.96
N VAL A 45 6.41 11.14 -3.24
CA VAL A 45 6.33 11.20 -1.78
C VAL A 45 7.72 11.68 -1.41
N ASP A 46 7.82 12.92 -0.95
CA ASP A 46 9.09 13.51 -0.51
C ASP A 46 9.47 12.77 0.77
N LEU A 47 10.18 11.66 0.58
CA LEU A 47 10.87 10.94 1.63
C LEU A 47 12.15 11.73 1.95
N SER A 48 11.98 12.99 2.38
CA SER A 48 13.09 13.80 2.87
C SER A 48 13.83 13.05 3.98
N PRO A 49 15.15 12.95 3.90
CA PRO A 49 15.98 12.15 4.81
C PRO A 49 16.10 12.86 6.18
N GLY A 50 15.08 12.65 7.00
CA GLY A 50 15.05 13.11 8.38
C GLY A 50 14.53 12.07 9.36
N ALA A 51 13.90 11.00 8.88
CA ALA A 51 13.30 9.97 9.73
C ALA A 51 13.39 8.54 9.16
N VAL A 52 14.03 8.33 7.99
CA VAL A 52 14.23 6.99 7.44
C VAL A 52 15.73 6.77 7.33
N ASN A 53 16.25 5.79 8.07
CA ASN A 53 17.63 5.34 7.88
C ASN A 53 17.80 4.92 6.41
N GLU A 54 18.85 5.46 5.73
CA GLU A 54 19.22 5.20 4.34
C GLU A 54 19.07 3.71 3.96
N PRO A 55 18.51 3.39 2.78
CA PRO A 55 18.52 2.03 2.26
C PRO A 55 19.92 1.72 1.71
N GLY A 56 20.86 1.44 2.59
CA GLY A 56 22.10 0.76 2.25
C GLY A 56 21.79 -0.71 2.01
N GLY A 57 21.92 -1.18 0.79
CA GLY A 57 21.65 -2.52 0.27
C GLY A 57 21.85 -3.70 1.24
N SER A 58 20.84 -4.00 1.97
CA SER A 58 20.47 -5.26 2.61
C SER A 58 19.01 -5.10 3.01
N ASN A 59 18.21 -6.18 2.99
CA ASN A 59 16.80 -6.26 3.36
C ASN A 59 16.53 -5.78 4.82
N ALA A 60 16.91 -4.56 5.17
CA ALA A 60 16.69 -3.99 6.48
C ALA A 60 15.27 -3.42 6.54
N ILE A 61 14.41 -4.07 7.31
CA ILE A 61 13.08 -3.58 7.63
C ILE A 61 13.21 -2.21 8.29
N GLY A 62 12.54 -1.21 7.71
CA GLY A 62 12.55 0.16 8.26
C GLY A 62 11.68 0.27 9.51
N ASP A 63 12.22 0.94 10.54
CA ASP A 63 11.41 1.41 11.66
C ASP A 63 10.63 2.65 11.20
N ILE A 64 9.35 2.73 11.57
CA ILE A 64 8.52 3.91 11.26
C ILE A 64 8.05 4.55 12.57
N SER A 65 8.05 5.89 12.62
CA SER A 65 7.50 6.61 13.76
C SER A 65 5.97 6.58 13.77
N ILE A 66 5.36 6.76 14.93
CA ILE A 66 3.90 6.83 15.04
C ILE A 66 3.34 8.05 14.29
N GLU A 67 4.06 9.16 14.26
CA GLU A 67 3.67 10.39 13.57
C GLU A 67 3.58 10.15 12.06
N GLU A 68 4.56 9.48 11.49
CA GLU A 68 4.59 9.14 10.07
C GLU A 68 3.53 8.08 9.73
N ALA A 69 3.35 7.08 10.60
CA ALA A 69 2.30 6.08 10.43
C ALA A 69 0.89 6.69 10.42
N VAL A 70 0.63 7.69 11.30
CA VAL A 70 -0.63 8.44 11.32
C VAL A 70 -0.82 9.26 10.05
N ARG A 71 0.22 9.94 9.57
CA ARG A 71 0.18 10.70 8.32
C ARG A 71 -0.23 9.80 7.14
N LEU A 72 0.43 8.66 6.98
CA LEU A 72 0.13 7.69 5.92
C LEU A 72 -1.29 7.10 6.06
N PHE A 73 -1.77 6.90 7.28
CA PHE A 73 -3.14 6.46 7.55
C PHE A 73 -4.17 7.50 7.08
N GLU A 74 -3.97 8.77 7.41
CA GLU A 74 -4.87 9.85 7.02
C GLU A 74 -4.90 10.08 5.50
N GLU A 75 -3.77 9.85 4.83
CA GLU A 75 -3.66 9.91 3.37
C GLU A 75 -4.25 8.67 2.67
N GLY A 76 -4.58 7.61 3.41
CA GLY A 76 -5.02 6.32 2.83
C GLY A 76 -3.95 5.63 2.00
N ALA A 77 -2.68 5.92 2.28
CA ALA A 77 -1.53 5.45 1.50
C ALA A 77 -0.84 4.20 2.08
N VAL A 78 -1.42 3.58 3.12
CA VAL A 78 -0.83 2.46 3.84
C VAL A 78 -1.84 1.39 4.20
N LEU A 79 -1.40 0.14 4.22
CA LEU A 79 -2.12 -0.98 4.80
C LEU A 79 -1.42 -1.43 6.09
N PHE A 80 -2.15 -1.33 7.21
CA PHE A 80 -1.67 -1.83 8.49
C PHE A 80 -1.85 -3.34 8.58
N VAL A 81 -0.86 -4.03 9.12
CA VAL A 81 -0.89 -5.49 9.32
C VAL A 81 -0.66 -5.82 10.79
N ASP A 82 -1.67 -6.38 11.44
CA ASP A 82 -1.62 -6.75 12.86
C ASP A 82 -0.95 -8.12 13.04
N ALA A 83 0.20 -8.13 13.71
CA ALA A 83 0.99 -9.32 13.96
C ALA A 83 0.52 -10.12 15.20
N ARG A 84 -0.44 -9.60 15.95
CA ARG A 84 -0.99 -10.23 17.18
C ARG A 84 -1.92 -11.40 16.83
N SER A 85 -2.33 -12.12 17.86
CA SER A 85 -3.32 -13.18 17.71
C SER A 85 -4.65 -12.68 17.14
N GLU A 86 -5.41 -13.55 16.48
CA GLU A 86 -6.78 -13.22 16.04
C GLU A 86 -7.70 -12.77 17.19
N ALA A 87 -7.50 -13.32 18.39
CA ALA A 87 -8.28 -12.95 19.57
C ALA A 87 -8.02 -11.48 19.96
N ASP A 88 -6.75 -11.05 19.96
CA ASP A 88 -6.36 -9.67 20.25
C ASP A 88 -6.84 -8.72 19.16
N TYR A 89 -6.70 -9.13 17.88
CA TYR A 89 -7.21 -8.37 16.75
C TYR A 89 -8.73 -8.14 16.87
N ARG A 90 -9.51 -9.19 17.15
CA ARG A 90 -10.97 -9.09 17.32
C ARG A 90 -11.37 -8.22 18.52
N ALA A 91 -10.58 -8.24 19.58
CA ALA A 91 -10.82 -7.34 20.74
C ALA A 91 -10.62 -5.87 20.41
N GLY A 92 -9.74 -5.57 19.47
CA GLY A 92 -9.50 -4.22 18.95
C GLY A 92 -8.25 -4.12 18.11
N HIS A 93 -8.33 -3.42 16.97
CA HIS A 93 -7.25 -3.22 16.02
C HIS A 93 -7.31 -1.83 15.38
N ILE A 94 -6.24 -1.42 14.70
CA ILE A 94 -6.22 -0.19 13.89
C ILE A 94 -7.27 -0.30 12.79
N LYS A 95 -8.12 0.71 12.63
CA LYS A 95 -9.19 0.70 11.64
C LYS A 95 -8.63 0.44 10.23
N GLY A 96 -9.17 -0.58 9.55
CA GLY A 96 -8.75 -0.98 8.20
C GLY A 96 -7.50 -1.88 8.16
N ALA A 97 -6.96 -2.27 9.31
CA ALA A 97 -5.86 -3.23 9.34
C ALA A 97 -6.32 -4.64 8.96
N VAL A 98 -5.39 -5.43 8.45
CA VAL A 98 -5.54 -6.87 8.21
C VAL A 98 -4.78 -7.64 9.29
N ASN A 99 -5.32 -8.77 9.73
CA ASN A 99 -4.63 -9.62 10.69
C ASN A 99 -3.82 -10.72 9.99
N ILE A 100 -2.54 -10.77 10.27
CA ILE A 100 -1.65 -11.89 9.95
C ILE A 100 -0.87 -12.20 11.22
N PRO A 101 -1.36 -13.13 12.05
CA PRO A 101 -0.64 -13.52 13.25
C PRO A 101 0.76 -14.05 12.89
N ASP A 102 1.80 -13.46 13.47
CA ASP A 102 3.18 -13.84 13.14
C ASP A 102 3.45 -15.34 13.37
N LEU A 103 2.85 -15.92 14.40
CA LEU A 103 2.99 -17.33 14.74
C LEU A 103 2.21 -18.27 13.81
N ASP A 104 1.27 -17.75 13.03
CA ASP A 104 0.43 -18.50 12.09
C ASP A 104 0.52 -17.95 10.66
N PHE A 105 1.66 -17.36 10.33
CA PHE A 105 1.94 -16.68 9.07
C PHE A 105 1.59 -17.50 7.83
N GLU A 106 2.01 -18.78 7.81
CA GLU A 106 1.87 -19.67 6.65
C GLU A 106 0.41 -19.90 6.23
N ASN A 107 -0.52 -19.90 7.19
CA ASN A 107 -1.94 -20.09 6.91
C ASN A 107 -2.62 -18.83 6.36
N HIS A 108 -2.01 -17.64 6.51
CA HIS A 108 -2.60 -16.36 6.14
C HIS A 108 -1.97 -15.76 4.88
N ILE A 109 -0.67 -16.02 4.64
CA ILE A 109 0.09 -15.34 3.59
C ILE A 109 -0.44 -15.58 2.18
N GLY A 110 -0.91 -16.80 1.85
CA GLY A 110 -1.39 -17.12 0.52
C GLY A 110 -2.54 -16.20 0.09
N SER A 111 -3.57 -16.07 0.93
CA SER A 111 -4.72 -15.22 0.65
C SER A 111 -4.38 -13.71 0.66
N PHE A 112 -3.35 -13.31 1.40
CA PHE A 112 -2.88 -11.94 1.46
C PHE A 112 -2.15 -11.55 0.17
N LEU A 113 -1.28 -12.42 -0.36
CA LEU A 113 -0.58 -12.21 -1.63
C LEU A 113 -1.54 -12.09 -2.82
N GLU A 114 -2.65 -12.83 -2.81
CA GLU A 114 -3.67 -12.75 -3.88
C GLU A 114 -4.40 -11.41 -3.92
N LYS A 115 -4.46 -10.69 -2.80
CA LYS A 115 -5.29 -9.48 -2.63
C LYS A 115 -4.48 -8.18 -2.53
N THR A 116 -3.16 -8.29 -2.35
CA THR A 116 -2.30 -7.13 -2.04
C THR A 116 -1.17 -7.02 -3.05
N ALA A 117 -1.06 -5.88 -3.70
CA ALA A 117 0.02 -5.62 -4.65
C ALA A 117 1.37 -5.51 -3.94
N ALA A 118 2.46 -5.95 -4.59
CA ALA A 118 3.81 -5.98 -4.02
C ALA A 118 4.34 -4.58 -3.63
N GLU A 119 3.89 -3.56 -4.34
CA GLU A 119 4.27 -2.15 -4.14
C GLU A 119 3.50 -1.47 -3.00
N THR A 120 2.51 -2.15 -2.42
CA THR A 120 1.72 -1.61 -1.31
C THR A 120 2.61 -1.29 -0.11
N VAL A 121 2.47 -0.10 0.44
CA VAL A 121 3.15 0.27 1.69
C VAL A 121 2.50 -0.46 2.85
N LEU A 122 3.25 -1.31 3.52
CA LEU A 122 2.81 -2.12 4.65
C LEU A 122 3.44 -1.61 5.95
N ILE A 123 2.62 -1.43 6.99
CA ILE A 123 3.11 -1.17 8.35
C ILE A 123 2.63 -2.29 9.26
N THR A 124 3.55 -3.13 9.70
CA THR A 124 3.26 -4.16 10.69
C THR A 124 3.29 -3.58 12.09
N TYR A 125 2.43 -4.05 12.97
CA TYR A 125 2.40 -3.60 14.36
C TYR A 125 2.04 -4.73 15.32
N CYS A 126 2.41 -4.54 16.58
CA CYS A 126 2.02 -5.38 17.72
C CYS A 126 1.85 -4.53 18.98
N GLU A 127 1.72 -5.14 20.14
CA GLU A 127 1.51 -4.47 21.42
C GLU A 127 2.69 -4.66 22.37
N GLY A 128 3.14 -3.59 23.01
CA GLY A 128 4.22 -3.58 24.00
C GLY A 128 5.61 -3.32 23.42
N ASP A 129 6.47 -2.69 24.22
CA ASP A 129 7.81 -2.26 23.82
C ASP A 129 8.79 -3.42 23.56
N SER A 130 8.57 -4.55 24.21
CA SER A 130 9.36 -5.76 24.02
C SER A 130 8.84 -6.70 22.94
N CYS A 131 7.74 -6.35 22.27
CA CYS A 131 7.13 -7.18 21.24
C CYS A 131 8.00 -7.21 19.98
N THR A 132 8.36 -8.42 19.56
CA THR A 132 9.15 -8.67 18.35
C THR A 132 8.31 -9.15 17.18
N LEU A 133 7.01 -9.45 17.38
CA LEU A 133 6.14 -10.03 16.36
C LEU A 133 6.00 -9.16 15.14
N SER A 134 5.85 -7.84 15.30
CA SER A 134 5.73 -6.91 14.16
C SER A 134 6.99 -6.88 13.32
N LYS A 135 8.17 -6.90 13.93
CA LYS A 135 9.44 -6.97 13.20
C LYS A 135 9.61 -8.28 12.47
N SER A 136 9.34 -9.41 13.15
CA SER A 136 9.37 -10.75 12.55
C SER A 136 8.40 -10.85 11.34
N LEU A 137 7.17 -10.35 11.50
CA LEU A 137 6.19 -10.33 10.41
C LEU A 137 6.66 -9.44 9.25
N ALA A 138 7.24 -8.27 9.52
CA ALA A 138 7.77 -7.41 8.47
C ALA A 138 8.88 -8.11 7.67
N GLU A 139 9.79 -8.82 8.35
CA GLU A 139 10.84 -9.61 7.69
C GLU A 139 10.25 -10.69 6.79
N LYS A 140 9.26 -11.44 7.28
CA LYS A 140 8.57 -12.49 6.50
C LYS A 140 7.87 -11.90 5.28
N LEU A 141 7.14 -10.79 5.42
CA LEU A 141 6.47 -10.12 4.31
C LEU A 141 7.47 -9.61 3.26
N SER A 142 8.58 -9.02 3.66
CA SER A 142 9.63 -8.58 2.74
C SER A 142 10.22 -9.76 1.96
N LEU A 143 10.42 -10.91 2.60
CA LEU A 143 10.91 -12.13 1.93
C LEU A 143 9.90 -12.72 0.93
N THR A 144 8.60 -12.39 1.05
CA THR A 144 7.58 -12.82 0.09
C THR A 144 7.42 -11.87 -1.10
N GLY A 145 8.22 -10.79 -1.17
CA GLY A 145 8.30 -9.89 -2.32
C GLY A 145 7.65 -8.52 -2.14
N PHE A 146 7.17 -8.18 -0.95
CA PHE A 146 6.72 -6.80 -0.70
C PHE A 146 7.93 -5.86 -0.56
N GLU A 147 7.87 -4.74 -1.30
CA GLU A 147 9.01 -3.81 -1.44
C GLU A 147 9.05 -2.74 -0.33
N ASN A 148 7.89 -2.37 0.20
CA ASN A 148 7.73 -1.24 1.12
C ASN A 148 7.15 -1.72 2.46
N VAL A 149 7.96 -2.40 3.27
CA VAL A 149 7.52 -2.95 4.54
C VAL A 149 8.24 -2.26 5.71
N PHE A 150 7.44 -1.77 6.63
CA PHE A 150 7.91 -1.10 7.85
C PHE A 150 7.34 -1.76 9.08
N HIS A 151 7.97 -1.57 10.23
CA HIS A 151 7.41 -2.00 11.49
C HIS A 151 7.24 -0.82 12.46
N LEU A 152 6.08 -0.78 13.12
CA LEU A 152 5.75 0.20 14.13
C LEU A 152 5.87 -0.44 15.52
N LYS A 153 6.93 -0.05 16.24
CA LYS A 153 7.20 -0.56 17.58
C LYS A 153 6.08 -0.13 18.54
N ASN A 154 5.55 -1.07 19.36
CA ASN A 154 4.41 -0.83 20.25
C ASN A 154 3.25 -0.08 19.57
N GLY A 155 3.00 -0.41 18.30
CA GLY A 155 2.07 0.36 17.47
C GLY A 155 0.66 0.40 18.04
N TRP A 156 0.15 -0.73 18.52
CA TRP A 156 -1.19 -0.78 19.13
C TRP A 156 -1.29 0.07 20.41
N GLY A 157 -0.30 0.01 21.29
CA GLY A 157 -0.25 0.81 22.50
C GLY A 157 -0.28 2.31 22.17
N GLN A 158 0.66 2.76 21.34
CA GLN A 158 0.78 4.15 20.93
C GLN A 158 -0.49 4.67 20.20
N TRP A 159 -1.12 3.80 19.36
CA TRP A 159 -2.34 4.15 18.63
C TRP A 159 -3.52 4.41 19.57
N LYS A 160 -3.70 3.54 20.57
CA LYS A 160 -4.74 3.69 21.60
C LYS A 160 -4.53 4.93 22.47
N GLU A 161 -3.31 5.16 22.94
CA GLU A 161 -2.96 6.31 23.79
C GLU A 161 -3.28 7.65 23.12
N ARG A 162 -3.15 7.72 21.79
CA ARG A 162 -3.47 8.90 20.99
C ARG A 162 -4.97 9.01 20.64
N GLY A 163 -5.79 8.05 21.01
CA GLY A 163 -7.22 8.03 20.68
C GLY A 163 -7.52 7.93 19.19
N LEU A 164 -6.61 7.31 18.41
CA LEU A 164 -6.73 7.17 16.97
C LEU A 164 -7.79 6.13 16.56
N PRO A 165 -8.28 6.14 15.31
CA PRO A 165 -9.39 5.29 14.87
C PRO A 165 -9.11 3.81 15.05
N ILE A 166 -9.98 3.11 15.75
CA ILE A 166 -9.94 1.66 15.98
C ILE A 166 -11.20 0.97 15.44
N ALA A 167 -11.07 -0.33 15.17
CA ALA A 167 -12.19 -1.22 14.88
C ALA A 167 -12.15 -2.45 15.80
N ARG A 168 -13.24 -3.22 15.81
CA ARG A 168 -13.41 -4.46 16.57
C ARG A 168 -14.17 -5.46 15.72
N GLY A 169 -14.03 -6.74 16.02
CA GLY A 169 -14.72 -7.82 15.32
C GLY A 169 -13.85 -8.54 14.32
N GLN A 170 -14.46 -9.12 13.27
CA GLN A 170 -13.78 -10.04 12.37
C GLN A 170 -12.62 -9.41 11.59
N ALA A 171 -11.62 -10.26 11.34
CA ALA A 171 -10.54 -10.05 10.36
C ALA A 171 -11.09 -10.15 8.92
#